data_3dbf0a49fec62825be977479cd5e648c
#
_entry.id   3dbf0a49fec62825be977479cd5e648c
#
_cell.length_a   1.000
_cell.length_b   1.000
_cell.length_c   1.000
_cell.angle_alpha   90.00
_cell.angle_beta   90.00
_cell.angle_gamma   90.00
#
_symmetry.space_group_name_H-M   'P 1'
#
loop_
_entity.id
_entity.type
_entity.pdbx_description
1 polymer ?
#
loop_
_entity_poly.entity_id
_entity_poly.type
_entity_poly.pdbx_seq_one_letter_code
_entity_poly.pdbx_strand_id
1 'polypeptide(L)'
;MYFELKENKPHGTKDDPFSTYHIKNEGRSFQIPVHWHDELEIIYVKSGFLTVSISGENYIGTPGDAFVVSPGTLHFMGSQAGEVDYFTFLFPLEYISFCTDDMLDDKLLTPLKNGHLMIRPRIKDAAKELCEQLAEIYMAKNDEKKLEIAVQIK
;
A
#
# COMPACT_ATOMS: atom_id res chain seq x y z
N MET A 1 -9.41 -19.32 -6.31
CA MET A 1 -8.65 -18.52 -5.30
C MET A 1 -7.53 -19.42 -4.79
N TYR A 2 -6.30 -18.96 -4.84
CA TYR A 2 -5.12 -19.75 -4.44
C TYR A 2 -4.88 -19.51 -2.93
N PHE A 3 -5.50 -20.31 -2.07
CA PHE A 3 -5.39 -20.19 -0.61
C PHE A 3 -3.95 -20.34 -0.11
N GLU A 4 -3.13 -21.12 -0.79
CA GLU A 4 -1.72 -21.36 -0.45
C GLU A 4 -0.86 -20.09 -0.59
N LEU A 5 -1.32 -19.10 -1.37
CA LEU A 5 -0.64 -17.84 -1.60
C LEU A 5 -1.19 -16.72 -0.71
N LYS A 6 -2.11 -17.01 0.21
CA LYS A 6 -2.55 -16.02 1.19
C LYS A 6 -1.42 -15.73 2.16
N GLU A 7 -1.10 -14.45 2.31
CA GLU A 7 -0.16 -14.04 3.35
C GLU A 7 -0.78 -14.26 4.72
N ASN A 8 -0.09 -15.03 5.57
CA ASN A 8 -0.55 -15.32 6.94
C ASN A 8 -0.06 -14.29 7.97
N LYS A 9 0.67 -13.27 7.53
CA LYS A 9 1.16 -12.21 8.40
C LYS A 9 0.05 -11.18 8.61
N PRO A 10 -0.37 -10.92 9.86
CA PRO A 10 -1.31 -9.84 10.13
C PRO A 10 -0.64 -8.48 9.87
N HIS A 11 -1.35 -7.59 9.19
CA HIS A 11 -0.97 -6.21 8.97
C HIS A 11 -1.73 -5.30 9.94
N GLY A 12 -0.99 -4.70 10.89
CA GLY A 12 -1.60 -3.90 11.94
C GLY A 12 -2.20 -4.72 13.08
N THR A 13 -2.94 -4.03 13.93
CA THR A 13 -3.68 -4.59 15.06
C THR A 13 -5.15 -4.21 14.96
N LYS A 14 -6.00 -4.78 15.83
CA LYS A 14 -7.42 -4.41 15.89
C LYS A 14 -7.62 -2.91 16.20
N ASP A 15 -6.74 -2.34 17.02
CA ASP A 15 -6.82 -0.96 17.47
C ASP A 15 -6.04 0.02 16.56
N ASP A 16 -5.08 -0.49 15.79
CA ASP A 16 -4.34 0.25 14.76
C ASP A 16 -4.19 -0.64 13.51
N PRO A 17 -5.23 -0.70 12.68
CA PRO A 17 -5.25 -1.58 11.50
C PRO A 17 -4.45 -1.05 10.31
N PHE A 18 -3.83 0.11 10.44
CA PHE A 18 -3.00 0.72 9.40
C PHE A 18 -1.54 0.31 9.56
N SER A 19 -0.95 -0.28 8.54
CA SER A 19 0.46 -0.67 8.51
C SER A 19 1.23 0.05 7.42
N THR A 20 2.44 0.48 7.75
CA THR A 20 3.37 1.06 6.78
C THR A 20 4.69 0.29 6.84
N TYR A 21 5.19 -0.07 5.68
CA TYR A 21 6.55 -0.60 5.52
C TYR A 21 7.35 0.34 4.64
N HIS A 22 8.56 0.65 5.09
CA HIS A 22 9.53 1.41 4.34
C HIS A 22 10.69 0.51 3.97
N ILE A 23 10.87 0.26 2.69
CA ILE A 23 11.88 -0.65 2.17
C ILE A 23 12.92 0.14 1.38
N LYS A 24 14.16 0.03 1.84
CA LYS A 24 15.34 0.52 1.12
C LYS A 24 16.18 -0.67 0.72
N ASN A 25 16.44 -0.80 -0.56
CA ASN A 25 17.34 -1.80 -1.12
C ASN A 25 18.55 -1.10 -1.76
N GLU A 26 19.72 -1.48 -1.31
CA GLU A 26 21.00 -0.89 -1.74
C GLU A 26 21.63 -1.66 -2.91
N GLY A 27 20.84 -1.95 -3.94
CA GLY A 27 21.34 -2.53 -5.19
C GLY A 27 21.43 -4.05 -5.21
N ARG A 28 20.87 -4.75 -4.22
CA ARG A 28 20.75 -6.22 -4.24
C ARG A 28 19.45 -6.62 -4.95
N SER A 29 19.50 -7.75 -5.64
CA SER A 29 18.28 -8.37 -6.14
C SER A 29 17.41 -8.82 -4.95
N PHE A 30 16.13 -8.47 -4.97
CA PHE A 30 15.15 -8.97 -4.01
C PHE A 30 13.81 -9.21 -4.69
N GLN A 31 13.00 -10.06 -4.09
CA GLN A 31 11.65 -10.32 -4.52
C GLN A 31 10.77 -10.63 -3.31
N ILE A 32 9.66 -9.93 -3.20
CA ILE A 32 8.54 -10.34 -2.35
C ILE A 32 7.71 -11.30 -3.19
N PRO A 33 7.59 -12.58 -2.77
CA PRO A 33 6.93 -13.61 -3.57
C PRO A 33 5.49 -13.26 -3.92
N VAL A 34 4.94 -13.92 -4.94
CA VAL A 34 3.52 -13.81 -5.29
C VAL A 34 2.67 -14.19 -4.08
N HIS A 35 1.79 -13.28 -3.66
CA HIS A 35 0.87 -13.45 -2.55
C HIS A 35 -0.39 -12.61 -2.72
N TRP A 36 -1.32 -12.76 -1.80
CA TRP A 36 -2.50 -11.91 -1.66
C TRP A 36 -2.89 -11.78 -0.18
N HIS A 37 -3.58 -10.71 0.19
CA HIS A 37 -4.08 -10.43 1.52
C HIS A 37 -5.44 -9.73 1.46
N ASP A 38 -6.10 -9.54 2.59
CA ASP A 38 -7.46 -8.97 2.67
C ASP A 38 -7.45 -7.43 2.71
N GLU A 39 -6.29 -6.82 2.93
CA GLU A 39 -6.12 -5.37 2.98
C GLU A 39 -6.03 -4.76 1.58
N LEU A 40 -6.40 -3.49 1.47
CA LEU A 40 -5.98 -2.65 0.36
C LEU A 40 -4.52 -2.25 0.61
N GLU A 41 -3.68 -2.36 -0.43
CA GLU A 41 -2.29 -1.93 -0.37
C GLU A 41 -2.02 -0.81 -1.37
N ILE A 42 -1.27 0.21 -0.93
CA ILE A 42 -0.73 1.25 -1.80
C ILE A 42 0.80 1.11 -1.77
N ILE A 43 1.40 0.91 -2.94
CA ILE A 43 2.85 0.82 -3.14
C ILE A 43 3.31 2.15 -3.74
N TYR A 44 4.16 2.89 -3.06
CA TYR A 44 4.68 4.18 -3.52
C TYR A 44 6.18 4.14 -3.74
N VAL A 45 6.63 4.42 -4.96
CA VAL A 45 8.05 4.44 -5.33
C VAL A 45 8.61 5.84 -5.10
N LYS A 46 9.50 5.96 -4.10
CA LYS A 46 10.16 7.21 -3.76
C LYS A 46 11.39 7.46 -4.64
N SER A 47 12.21 6.43 -4.85
CA SER A 47 13.37 6.51 -5.75
C SER A 47 13.74 5.15 -6.32
N GLY A 48 14.48 5.13 -7.43
CA GLY A 48 14.91 3.91 -8.11
C GLY A 48 13.80 3.29 -8.97
N PHE A 49 13.89 1.98 -9.21
CA PHE A 49 12.96 1.24 -10.06
C PHE A 49 12.44 0.01 -9.33
N LEU A 50 11.13 -0.15 -9.32
CA LEU A 50 10.44 -1.29 -8.71
C LEU A 50 9.64 -2.05 -9.77
N THR A 51 9.90 -3.34 -9.91
CA THR A 51 9.01 -4.22 -10.68
C THR A 51 7.82 -4.58 -9.81
N VAL A 52 6.60 -4.34 -10.31
CA VAL A 52 5.35 -4.68 -9.64
C VAL A 52 4.50 -5.49 -10.60
N SER A 53 3.96 -6.62 -10.14
CA SER A 53 2.97 -7.38 -10.89
C SER A 53 1.66 -7.43 -10.11
N ILE A 54 0.56 -7.11 -10.75
CA ILE A 54 -0.78 -7.10 -10.15
C ILE A 54 -1.73 -7.82 -11.11
N SER A 55 -2.38 -8.86 -10.64
CA SER A 55 -3.27 -9.72 -11.46
C SER A 55 -2.61 -10.25 -12.75
N GLY A 56 -1.29 -10.49 -12.72
CA GLY A 56 -0.52 -10.96 -13.88
C GLY A 56 -0.06 -9.88 -14.85
N GLU A 57 -0.44 -8.61 -14.65
CA GLU A 57 0.08 -7.48 -15.41
C GLU A 57 1.34 -6.94 -14.75
N ASN A 58 2.39 -6.71 -15.55
CA ASN A 58 3.68 -6.27 -15.07
C ASN A 58 3.89 -4.77 -15.32
N TYR A 59 4.40 -4.10 -14.31
CA TYR A 59 4.70 -2.67 -14.31
C TYR A 59 6.15 -2.43 -13.87
N ILE A 60 6.75 -1.38 -14.41
CA ILE A 60 7.98 -0.79 -13.87
C ILE A 60 7.58 0.51 -13.20
N GLY A 61 7.69 0.53 -11.88
CA GLY A 61 7.49 1.71 -11.06
C GLY A 61 8.73 2.60 -11.08
N THR A 62 8.51 3.88 -11.28
CA THR A 62 9.52 4.95 -11.29
C THR A 62 9.21 5.95 -10.17
N PRO A 63 10.14 6.84 -9.79
CA PRO A 63 9.90 7.80 -8.72
C PRO A 63 8.62 8.63 -8.92
N GLY A 64 7.77 8.64 -7.89
CA GLY A 64 6.46 9.28 -7.91
C GLY A 64 5.30 8.40 -8.39
N ASP A 65 5.56 7.20 -8.89
CA ASP A 65 4.49 6.24 -9.21
C ASP A 65 3.89 5.65 -7.93
N ALA A 66 2.58 5.48 -7.94
CA ALA A 66 1.86 4.71 -6.95
C ALA A 66 1.07 3.57 -7.61
N PHE A 67 1.03 2.42 -6.95
CA PHE A 67 0.25 1.27 -7.37
C PHE A 67 -0.74 0.91 -6.26
N VAL A 68 -1.96 0.53 -6.65
CA VAL A 68 -3.00 0.09 -5.72
C VAL A 68 -3.30 -1.36 -5.98
N VAL A 69 -3.19 -2.16 -4.94
CA VAL A 69 -3.57 -3.56 -4.91
C VAL A 69 -4.89 -3.68 -4.18
N SER A 70 -5.94 -4.10 -4.88
CA SER A 70 -7.24 -4.35 -4.26
C SER A 70 -7.20 -5.61 -3.38
N PRO A 71 -8.02 -5.70 -2.33
CA PRO A 71 -8.12 -6.89 -1.49
C PRO A 71 -8.27 -8.18 -2.29
N GLY A 72 -7.58 -9.24 -1.89
CA GLY A 72 -7.63 -10.55 -2.53
C GLY A 72 -6.92 -10.64 -3.89
N THR A 73 -6.21 -9.61 -4.30
CA THR A 73 -5.52 -9.56 -5.60
C THR A 73 -4.12 -10.15 -5.51
N LEU A 74 -3.81 -11.12 -6.37
CA LEU A 74 -2.45 -11.66 -6.49
C LEU A 74 -1.50 -10.60 -7.01
N HIS A 75 -0.40 -10.42 -6.28
CA HIS A 75 0.64 -9.46 -6.64
C HIS A 75 2.01 -9.90 -6.17
N PHE A 76 3.04 -9.35 -6.77
CA PHE A 76 4.42 -9.41 -6.28
C PHE A 76 5.15 -8.10 -6.55
N MET A 77 6.25 -7.90 -5.85
CA MET A 77 7.16 -6.79 -6.13
C MET A 77 8.61 -7.19 -5.93
N GLY A 78 9.51 -6.51 -6.66
CA GLY A 78 10.94 -6.81 -6.56
C GLY A 78 11.80 -5.89 -7.39
N SER A 79 13.11 -6.05 -7.24
CA SER A 79 14.12 -5.40 -8.07
C SER A 79 15.18 -6.41 -8.44
N GLN A 80 15.55 -6.49 -9.72
CA GLN A 80 16.61 -7.40 -10.18
C GLN A 80 17.99 -6.82 -9.97
N ALA A 81 18.12 -5.50 -10.08
CA ALA A 81 19.35 -4.77 -9.84
C ALA A 81 19.04 -3.28 -9.67
N GLY A 82 19.80 -2.61 -8.81
CA GLY A 82 19.67 -1.18 -8.58
C GLY A 82 19.08 -0.84 -7.21
N GLU A 83 19.34 0.39 -6.81
CA GLU A 83 18.77 0.93 -5.59
C GLU A 83 17.29 1.20 -5.79
N VAL A 84 16.49 0.92 -4.77
CA VAL A 84 15.09 1.31 -4.70
C VAL A 84 14.72 1.70 -3.29
N ASP A 85 13.96 2.77 -3.19
CA ASP A 85 13.35 3.26 -1.94
C ASP A 85 11.85 3.37 -2.19
N TYR A 86 11.05 2.60 -1.47
CA TYR A 86 9.60 2.59 -1.62
C TYR A 86 8.88 2.34 -0.30
N PHE A 87 7.63 2.76 -0.25
CA PHE A 87 6.72 2.52 0.86
C PHE A 87 5.59 1.61 0.43
N THR A 88 5.08 0.83 1.38
CA THR A 88 3.78 0.17 1.25
C THR A 88 2.89 0.57 2.42
N PHE A 89 1.64 0.89 2.12
CA PHE A 89 0.60 1.26 3.07
C PHE A 89 -0.52 0.25 2.96
N LEU A 90 -0.80 -0.48 4.05
CA LEU A 90 -1.80 -1.54 4.09
C LEU A 90 -2.85 -1.21 5.12
N PHE A 91 -4.11 -1.33 4.73
CA PHE A 91 -5.24 -1.14 5.63
C PHE A 91 -6.49 -1.87 5.11
N PRO A 92 -7.34 -2.38 6.01
CA PRO A 92 -8.62 -2.96 5.60
C PRO A 92 -9.55 -1.86 5.07
N LEU A 93 -10.39 -2.17 4.08
CA LEU A 93 -11.32 -1.19 3.51
C LEU A 93 -12.30 -0.61 4.56
N GLU A 94 -12.58 -1.37 5.62
CA GLU A 94 -13.37 -0.92 6.76
C GLU A 94 -12.78 0.30 7.46
N TYR A 95 -11.46 0.48 7.37
CA TYR A 95 -10.77 1.61 7.99
C TYR A 95 -11.16 2.97 7.40
N ILE A 96 -11.51 2.99 6.11
CA ILE A 96 -11.97 4.19 5.40
C ILE A 96 -13.48 4.23 5.21
N SER A 97 -14.20 3.26 5.79
CA SER A 97 -15.66 3.20 5.80
C SER A 97 -16.23 4.21 6.79
N PHE A 98 -17.32 4.85 6.43
CA PHE A 98 -18.01 5.79 7.31
C PHE A 98 -18.97 5.03 8.26
N CYS A 99 -19.13 5.54 9.48
CA CYS A 99 -20.01 4.92 10.50
C CYS A 99 -21.50 5.12 10.25
N THR A 100 -21.88 5.79 9.17
CA THR A 100 -23.28 6.07 8.79
C THR A 100 -23.53 5.53 7.39
N ASP A 101 -24.79 5.18 7.08
CA ASP A 101 -25.23 4.80 5.75
C ASP A 101 -24.84 5.87 4.72
N ASP A 102 -23.69 5.66 4.08
CA ASP A 102 -23.13 6.58 3.11
C ASP A 102 -23.24 5.95 1.71
N MET A 103 -23.70 6.75 0.76
CA MET A 103 -23.75 6.36 -0.65
C MET A 103 -22.38 5.97 -1.22
N LEU A 104 -21.27 6.42 -0.61
CA LEU A 104 -19.91 6.02 -1.02
C LEU A 104 -19.60 4.59 -0.61
N ASP A 105 -20.03 4.15 0.58
CA ASP A 105 -19.87 2.76 1.04
C ASP A 105 -20.60 1.80 0.10
N ASP A 106 -21.85 2.11 -0.26
CA ASP A 106 -22.64 1.28 -1.16
C ASP A 106 -22.13 1.26 -2.60
N LYS A 107 -21.68 2.40 -3.12
CA LYS A 107 -21.29 2.54 -4.52
C LYS A 107 -19.82 2.18 -4.80
N LEU A 108 -18.94 2.31 -3.82
CA LEU A 108 -17.51 2.11 -3.99
C LEU A 108 -16.95 1.02 -3.08
N LEU A 109 -17.10 1.13 -1.76
CA LEU A 109 -16.42 0.24 -0.83
C LEU A 109 -17.03 -1.17 -0.85
N THR A 110 -18.34 -1.30 -0.84
CA THR A 110 -19.01 -2.60 -0.91
C THR A 110 -18.70 -3.34 -2.22
N PRO A 111 -18.79 -2.71 -3.41
CA PRO A 111 -18.36 -3.35 -4.66
C PRO A 111 -16.88 -3.70 -4.72
N LEU A 112 -15.99 -2.89 -4.12
CA LEU A 112 -14.57 -3.21 -4.01
C LEU A 112 -14.34 -4.44 -3.13
N LYS A 113 -14.98 -4.51 -1.96
CA LYS A 113 -14.91 -5.67 -1.04
C LYS A 113 -15.38 -6.96 -1.69
N ASN A 114 -16.43 -6.87 -2.51
CA ASN A 114 -17.03 -8.02 -3.18
C ASN A 114 -16.36 -8.37 -4.51
N GLY A 115 -15.30 -7.66 -4.89
CA GLY A 115 -14.59 -7.88 -6.17
C GLY A 115 -15.40 -7.49 -7.43
N HIS A 116 -16.50 -6.75 -7.27
CA HIS A 116 -17.31 -6.25 -8.38
C HIS A 116 -16.76 -4.95 -8.98
N LEU A 117 -15.90 -4.28 -8.25
CA LEU A 117 -15.16 -3.09 -8.68
C LEU A 117 -13.68 -3.31 -8.41
N MET A 118 -12.83 -2.91 -9.35
CA MET A 118 -11.38 -2.93 -9.19
C MET A 118 -10.81 -1.52 -9.39
N ILE A 119 -9.85 -1.17 -8.57
CA ILE A 119 -9.08 0.07 -8.75
C ILE A 119 -8.06 -0.17 -9.85
N ARG A 120 -7.81 0.84 -10.69
CA ARG A 120 -6.71 0.77 -11.66
C ARG A 120 -5.39 0.62 -10.90
N PRO A 121 -4.58 -0.39 -11.24
CA PRO A 121 -3.38 -0.69 -10.46
C PRO A 121 -2.40 0.49 -10.39
N ARG A 122 -2.14 1.19 -11.49
CA ARG A 122 -1.21 2.32 -11.52
C ARG A 122 -1.96 3.65 -11.45
N ILE A 123 -1.62 4.45 -10.46
CA ILE A 123 -2.11 5.82 -10.27
C ILE A 123 -0.93 6.78 -10.46
N LYS A 124 -1.09 7.74 -11.38
CA LYS A 124 -0.13 8.81 -11.62
C LYS A 124 -0.66 10.11 -11.02
N ASP A 125 0.26 10.95 -10.57
CA ASP A 125 0.05 12.34 -10.14
C ASP A 125 -0.91 12.53 -8.97
N ALA A 126 -2.15 12.05 -9.04
CA ALA A 126 -3.16 12.27 -8.00
C ALA A 126 -2.83 11.61 -6.64
N ALA A 127 -2.08 10.51 -6.64
CA ALA A 127 -1.71 9.81 -5.41
C ALA A 127 -0.37 10.29 -4.84
N LYS A 128 0.43 11.01 -5.60
CA LYS A 128 1.78 11.40 -5.18
C LYS A 128 1.77 12.20 -3.89
N GLU A 129 0.99 13.27 -3.84
CA GLU A 129 0.91 14.14 -2.66
C GLU A 129 0.42 13.36 -1.43
N LEU A 130 -0.62 12.54 -1.58
CA LEU A 130 -1.12 11.68 -0.49
C LEU A 130 -0.04 10.71 -0.01
N CYS A 131 0.65 10.04 -0.92
CA CYS A 131 1.70 9.08 -0.56
C CYS A 131 2.90 9.77 0.10
N GLU A 132 3.27 10.96 -0.33
CA GLU A 132 4.32 11.76 0.30
C GLU A 132 3.93 12.12 1.73
N GLN A 133 2.70 12.60 1.97
CA GLN A 133 2.18 12.89 3.30
C GLN A 133 2.16 11.64 4.20
N LEU A 134 1.71 10.49 3.70
CA LEU A 134 1.72 9.24 4.45
C LEU A 134 3.15 8.80 4.81
N ALA A 135 4.10 8.95 3.87
CA ALA A 135 5.50 8.65 4.12
C ALA A 135 6.11 9.59 5.18
N GLU A 136 5.78 10.88 5.14
CA GLU A 136 6.21 11.86 6.14
C GLU A 136 5.66 11.52 7.53
N ILE A 137 4.37 11.15 7.64
CA ILE A 137 3.76 10.73 8.90
C ILE A 137 4.47 9.49 9.46
N TYR A 138 4.78 8.50 8.61
CA TYR A 138 5.54 7.33 9.03
C TYR A 138 6.92 7.68 9.55
N MET A 139 7.66 8.51 8.80
CA MET A 139 9.00 8.96 9.21
C MET A 139 8.95 9.77 10.51
N ALA A 140 7.91 10.60 10.70
CA ALA A 140 7.71 11.35 11.93
C ALA A 140 7.42 10.46 13.14
N LYS A 141 6.64 9.39 12.99
CA LYS A 141 6.36 8.41 14.06
C LYS A 141 7.61 7.68 14.53
N ASN A 142 8.60 7.50 13.66
CA ASN A 142 9.85 6.79 13.97
C ASN A 142 10.98 7.74 14.42
N ASP A 143 10.73 9.04 14.47
CA ASP A 143 11.68 10.06 14.94
C ASP A 143 11.15 10.67 16.24
N GLU A 144 11.76 10.31 17.38
CA GLU A 144 11.32 10.77 18.72
C GLU A 144 11.20 12.29 18.83
N LYS A 145 12.02 13.06 18.12
CA LYS A 145 11.96 14.52 18.11
C LYS A 145 10.72 15.08 17.40
N LYS A 146 10.08 14.30 16.51
CA LYS A 146 8.89 14.72 15.77
C LYS A 146 7.58 14.25 16.41
N LEU A 147 7.64 13.35 17.38
CA LEU A 147 6.47 12.93 18.16
C LEU A 147 5.86 14.11 18.94
N GLU A 148 6.69 15.05 19.43
CA GLU A 148 6.23 16.27 20.10
C GLU A 148 5.41 17.16 19.17
N ILE A 149 5.72 17.22 17.89
CA ILE A 149 4.98 18.02 16.91
C ILE A 149 3.63 17.37 16.57
N ALA A 150 3.57 16.06 16.47
CA ALA A 150 2.34 15.32 16.20
C ALA A 150 1.32 15.44 17.36
N VAL A 151 1.77 15.63 18.58
CA VAL A 151 0.92 15.88 19.77
C VAL A 151 0.40 17.32 19.83
N GLN A 152 1.06 18.27 19.19
CA GLN A 152 0.64 19.68 19.18
C GLN A 152 -0.44 20.01 18.14
N ILE A 153 -0.80 19.07 17.26
CA ILE A 153 -1.82 19.24 16.21
C ILE A 153 -3.21 18.73 16.66
N LYS A 154 -3.38 18.41 17.94
CA LYS A 154 -4.68 18.06 18.50
C LYS A 154 -5.41 19.30 18.99
#